data_d602e94c47a33c05d67c74d66c35d309
#
_entry.id   d602e94c47a33c05d67c74d66c35d309
#
_cell.length_a   1.000
_cell.length_b   1.000
_cell.length_c   1.000
_cell.angle_alpha   90.00
_cell.angle_beta   90.00
_cell.angle_gamma   90.00
#
_symmetry.space_group_name_H-M   'P 1'
#
loop_
_entity.id
_entity.type
_entity.pdbx_description
1 polymer ?
#
loop_
_entity_poly.entity_id
_entity_poly.type
_entity_poly.pdbx_seq_one_letter_code
_entity_poly.pdbx_strand_id
1 'polypeptide(L)'
;GNNIWCISPMFDLNKPTILLNSHIDTVKPVNGWRKHPFTPKAENGKIYGLGSNDACASVVSLFQVYRHLSTTEQAYNLIFLASCEEEVSGKNGIESVLPQLPPIALGIVGEPTEMQPAIAEKGLMVVDVTAHGKAGHAARNEGDNAIYKVLEDIRWFRDYRFPKESPLLGPVKMSVTQINAGTQHNVIPDICTFVVDIRSNECYS
;
A
#
# COMPACT_ATOMS: atom_id res chain seq x y z
N GLY A 1 15.72 1.73 5.76
CA GLY A 1 14.61 2.34 6.47
C GLY A 1 15.06 3.04 7.75
N ASN A 2 14.35 4.08 8.13
CA ASN A 2 14.64 4.87 9.32
C ASN A 2 13.39 4.90 10.22
N ASN A 3 13.00 3.73 10.73
CA ASN A 3 11.92 3.63 11.72
C ASN A 3 12.35 4.31 13.03
N ILE A 4 11.42 5.03 13.65
CA ILE A 4 11.63 5.69 14.93
C ILE A 4 10.56 5.20 15.91
N TRP A 5 10.96 4.69 17.06
CA TRP A 5 10.03 4.22 18.06
C TRP A 5 10.46 4.53 19.48
N CYS A 6 9.50 4.59 20.38
CA CYS A 6 9.73 4.78 21.82
C CYS A 6 8.71 3.99 22.64
N ILE A 7 9.17 3.57 23.81
CA ILE A 7 8.37 2.84 24.80
C ILE A 7 8.05 3.79 25.96
N SER A 8 6.85 3.68 26.53
CA SER A 8 6.46 4.49 27.69
C SER A 8 7.40 4.25 28.89
N PRO A 9 7.72 5.29 29.67
CA PRO A 9 8.66 5.16 30.80
C PRO A 9 8.22 4.15 31.89
N MET A 10 6.91 3.92 32.03
CA MET A 10 6.31 3.01 33.01
C MET A 10 6.00 1.64 32.44
N PHE A 11 6.90 1.10 31.61
CA PHE A 11 6.72 -0.20 30.99
C PHE A 11 6.77 -1.34 32.03
N ASP A 12 5.77 -2.23 31.99
CA ASP A 12 5.64 -3.41 32.87
C ASP A 12 5.37 -4.65 32.02
N LEU A 13 6.22 -5.67 32.15
CA LEU A 13 6.10 -6.93 31.40
C LEU A 13 4.79 -7.71 31.68
N ASN A 14 4.10 -7.41 32.78
CA ASN A 14 2.83 -8.06 33.15
C ASN A 14 1.61 -7.36 32.53
N LYS A 15 1.80 -6.20 31.89
CA LYS A 15 0.70 -5.45 31.26
C LYS A 15 0.65 -5.73 29.76
N PRO A 16 -0.54 -5.77 29.13
CA PRO A 16 -0.66 -5.85 27.67
C PRO A 16 -0.06 -4.60 27.01
N THR A 17 0.51 -4.76 25.82
CA THR A 17 1.15 -3.66 25.09
C THR A 17 0.29 -3.23 23.92
N ILE A 18 0.05 -1.93 23.82
CA ILE A 18 -0.61 -1.28 22.67
C ILE A 18 0.47 -0.58 21.83
N LEU A 19 0.49 -0.91 20.54
CA LEU A 19 1.31 -0.25 19.54
C LEU A 19 0.49 0.84 18.84
N LEU A 20 0.97 2.07 18.87
CA LEU A 20 0.48 3.20 18.07
C LEU A 20 1.42 3.39 16.91
N ASN A 21 1.00 3.05 15.69
CA ASN A 21 1.83 3.12 14.49
C ASN A 21 1.21 4.02 13.42
N SER A 22 2.05 4.74 12.71
CA SER A 22 1.73 5.37 11.43
C SER A 22 3.02 5.60 10.66
N HIS A 23 2.94 5.74 9.31
CA HIS A 23 4.13 5.89 8.49
C HIS A 23 4.53 7.34 8.26
N ILE A 24 5.83 7.57 7.98
CA ILE A 24 6.42 8.89 7.75
C ILE A 24 6.90 9.10 6.32
N ASP A 25 6.93 8.06 5.51
CA ASP A 25 7.23 8.17 4.09
C ASP A 25 6.01 8.63 3.29
N THR A 26 6.22 8.99 2.04
CA THR A 26 5.20 9.50 1.14
C THR A 26 5.42 8.98 -0.28
N VAL A 27 4.36 8.90 -1.06
CA VAL A 27 4.45 8.72 -2.51
C VAL A 27 5.23 9.86 -3.18
N LYS A 28 5.64 9.68 -4.42
CA LYS A 28 6.22 10.77 -5.23
C LYS A 28 5.12 11.75 -5.65
N PRO A 29 5.41 13.06 -5.68
CA PRO A 29 4.44 14.04 -6.17
C PRO A 29 4.14 13.79 -7.65
N VAL A 30 2.87 13.93 -8.03
CA VAL A 30 2.40 13.81 -9.41
C VAL A 30 2.30 15.18 -10.08
N ASN A 31 2.25 15.20 -11.42
CA ASN A 31 1.97 16.42 -12.15
C ASN A 31 0.57 16.95 -11.83
N GLY A 32 0.42 18.25 -11.71
CA GLY A 32 -0.87 18.89 -11.43
C GLY A 32 -1.03 19.40 -10.00
N TRP A 33 -0.04 19.28 -9.14
CA TRP A 33 -0.04 19.96 -7.84
C TRP A 33 -0.17 21.48 -8.02
N ARG A 34 -1.18 22.09 -7.36
CA ARG A 34 -1.43 23.53 -7.42
C ARG A 34 -0.55 24.34 -6.45
N LYS A 35 0.01 23.68 -5.43
CA LYS A 35 0.95 24.23 -4.44
C LYS A 35 2.21 23.39 -4.46
N HIS A 36 3.34 23.96 -4.04
CA HIS A 36 4.60 23.20 -4.03
C HIS A 36 4.50 22.05 -3.02
N PRO A 37 4.68 20.79 -3.43
CA PRO A 37 4.46 19.62 -2.57
C PRO A 37 5.36 19.58 -1.33
N PHE A 38 6.60 20.05 -1.44
CA PHE A 38 7.60 20.03 -0.37
C PHE A 38 7.70 21.35 0.42
N THR A 39 6.78 22.27 0.18
CA THR A 39 6.72 23.53 0.95
C THR A 39 5.36 23.60 1.64
N PRO A 40 5.27 23.13 2.91
CA PRO A 40 4.00 23.07 3.62
C PRO A 40 3.42 24.49 3.82
N LYS A 41 2.12 24.61 3.61
CA LYS A 41 1.39 25.87 3.76
C LYS A 41 0.10 25.67 4.56
N ALA A 42 -0.04 26.43 5.65
CA ALA A 42 -1.31 26.52 6.37
C ALA A 42 -2.15 27.67 5.80
N GLU A 43 -3.37 27.37 5.38
CA GLU A 43 -4.26 28.34 4.73
C GLU A 43 -5.72 27.89 4.91
N ASN A 44 -6.59 28.81 5.36
CA ASN A 44 -8.03 28.55 5.53
C ASN A 44 -8.34 27.31 6.41
N GLY A 45 -7.61 27.13 7.50
CA GLY A 45 -7.78 26.00 8.42
C GLY A 45 -7.30 24.64 7.86
N LYS A 46 -6.57 24.62 6.75
CA LYS A 46 -6.01 23.43 6.12
C LYS A 46 -4.50 23.52 6.03
N ILE A 47 -3.82 22.38 6.14
CA ILE A 47 -2.38 22.24 5.89
C ILE A 47 -2.19 21.55 4.54
N TYR A 48 -1.51 22.24 3.63
CA TYR A 48 -1.18 21.72 2.29
C TYR A 48 0.28 21.28 2.28
N GLY A 49 0.57 20.11 1.77
CA GLY A 49 1.89 19.53 1.61
C GLY A 49 1.79 18.05 1.30
N LEU A 50 2.78 17.49 0.61
CA LEU A 50 2.87 16.06 0.37
C LEU A 50 2.98 15.34 1.72
N GLY A 51 2.17 14.30 1.94
CA GLY A 51 2.12 13.57 3.20
C GLY A 51 1.43 14.29 4.36
N SER A 52 0.86 15.50 4.18
CA SER A 52 0.23 16.24 5.28
C SER A 52 -0.99 15.52 5.87
N ASN A 53 -1.69 14.72 5.08
CA ASN A 53 -2.80 13.88 5.50
C ASN A 53 -2.39 12.41 5.60
N ASP A 54 -1.74 11.90 4.56
CA ASP A 54 -1.25 10.54 4.40
C ASP A 54 0.28 10.52 4.57
N ALA A 55 0.84 10.12 5.75
CA ALA A 55 0.06 9.90 6.98
C ALA A 55 0.54 10.79 8.15
N CYS A 56 1.18 11.96 7.87
CA CYS A 56 1.71 12.84 8.92
C CYS A 56 0.64 13.32 9.91
N ALA A 57 -0.62 13.52 9.48
CA ALA A 57 -1.70 13.86 10.39
C ALA A 57 -1.90 12.79 11.46
N SER A 58 -1.87 11.52 11.05
CA SER A 58 -1.98 10.37 11.94
C SER A 58 -0.74 10.21 12.82
N VAL A 59 0.47 10.37 12.26
CA VAL A 59 1.73 10.36 13.03
C VAL A 59 1.68 11.35 14.18
N VAL A 60 1.31 12.61 13.88
CA VAL A 60 1.26 13.67 14.89
C VAL A 60 0.17 13.39 15.93
N SER A 61 -1.01 12.94 15.49
CA SER A 61 -2.12 12.63 16.39
C SER A 61 -1.79 11.50 17.34
N LEU A 62 -1.28 10.38 16.85
CA LEU A 62 -0.89 9.22 17.67
C LEU A 62 0.29 9.54 18.59
N PHE A 63 1.25 10.36 18.11
CA PHE A 63 2.35 10.82 18.97
C PHE A 63 1.85 11.70 20.13
N GLN A 64 0.87 12.58 19.91
CA GLN A 64 0.29 13.38 20.99
C GLN A 64 -0.49 12.51 21.98
N VAL A 65 -1.23 11.50 21.51
CA VAL A 65 -1.89 10.49 22.36
C VAL A 65 -0.84 9.76 23.20
N TYR A 66 0.23 9.25 22.57
CA TYR A 66 1.34 8.61 23.27
C TYR A 66 1.94 9.52 24.36
N ARG A 67 2.29 10.75 24.02
CA ARG A 67 2.85 11.72 24.97
C ARG A 67 1.93 11.96 26.16
N HIS A 68 0.65 12.16 25.90
CA HIS A 68 -0.34 12.43 26.95
C HIS A 68 -0.51 11.23 27.90
N LEU A 69 -0.72 10.05 27.34
CA LEU A 69 -0.96 8.84 28.13
C LEU A 69 0.30 8.32 28.87
N SER A 70 1.51 8.62 28.33
CA SER A 70 2.77 8.23 28.97
C SER A 70 3.13 9.05 30.19
N THR A 71 2.39 10.11 30.50
CA THR A 71 2.63 10.94 31.71
C THR A 71 2.02 10.35 32.99
N THR A 72 1.13 9.39 32.85
CA THR A 72 0.43 8.72 33.96
C THR A 72 0.48 7.21 33.79
N GLU A 73 0.37 6.50 34.92
CA GLU A 73 0.29 5.03 34.88
C GLU A 73 -1.00 4.57 34.19
N GLN A 74 -0.85 3.60 33.30
CA GLN A 74 -1.93 2.97 32.55
C GLN A 74 -2.05 1.48 32.91
N ALA A 75 -3.21 0.89 32.66
CA ALA A 75 -3.41 -0.56 32.75
C ALA A 75 -2.72 -1.35 31.62
N TYR A 76 -2.04 -0.67 30.72
CA TYR A 76 -1.36 -1.20 29.53
C TYR A 76 -0.05 -0.44 29.27
N ASN A 77 0.84 -1.07 28.55
CA ASN A 77 2.04 -0.43 28.00
C ASN A 77 1.71 0.29 26.70
N LEU A 78 2.46 1.34 26.40
CA LEU A 78 2.36 2.06 25.13
C LEU A 78 3.70 2.02 24.40
N ILE A 79 3.65 1.74 23.13
CA ILE A 79 4.73 1.94 22.16
C ILE A 79 4.21 2.85 21.06
N PHE A 80 4.96 3.90 20.73
CA PHE A 80 4.75 4.68 19.52
C PHE A 80 5.81 4.31 18.49
N LEU A 81 5.38 4.07 17.26
CA LEU A 81 6.24 3.76 16.13
C LEU A 81 5.87 4.65 14.94
N ALA A 82 6.81 5.44 14.48
CA ALA A 82 6.78 6.10 13.19
C ALA A 82 7.56 5.23 12.19
N SER A 83 6.84 4.47 11.37
CA SER A 83 7.42 3.53 10.40
C SER A 83 7.78 4.22 9.10
N CYS A 84 8.66 3.59 8.32
CA CYS A 84 9.00 4.00 6.97
C CYS A 84 8.70 2.88 5.97
N GLU A 85 8.83 3.19 4.67
CA GLU A 85 8.66 2.24 3.56
C GLU A 85 7.25 1.59 3.49
N GLU A 86 6.20 2.23 4.04
CA GLU A 86 4.83 1.77 3.92
C GLU A 86 4.36 1.84 2.46
N GLU A 87 4.56 2.98 1.81
CA GLU A 87 4.12 3.32 0.45
C GLU A 87 4.72 2.43 -0.65
N VAL A 88 5.72 1.65 -0.31
CA VAL A 88 6.41 0.72 -1.22
C VAL A 88 6.44 -0.71 -0.69
N SER A 89 5.73 -1.01 0.40
CA SER A 89 5.74 -2.32 1.07
C SER A 89 7.17 -2.83 1.31
N GLY A 90 8.03 -1.91 1.78
CA GLY A 90 9.48 -2.15 1.88
C GLY A 90 9.85 -3.01 3.08
N LYS A 91 10.86 -3.88 2.90
CA LYS A 91 11.35 -4.81 3.93
C LYS A 91 11.97 -4.13 5.16
N ASN A 92 12.40 -2.87 5.02
CA ASN A 92 12.96 -2.10 6.13
C ASN A 92 11.90 -1.25 6.86
N GLY A 93 10.62 -1.43 6.53
CA GLY A 93 9.49 -0.82 7.20
C GLY A 93 9.16 -1.46 8.55
N ILE A 94 7.89 -1.51 8.89
CA ILE A 94 7.40 -2.05 10.17
C ILE A 94 7.85 -3.52 10.41
N GLU A 95 7.92 -4.33 9.36
CA GLU A 95 8.35 -5.74 9.44
C GLU A 95 9.72 -5.88 10.09
N SER A 96 10.65 -4.96 9.83
CA SER A 96 11.99 -4.97 10.39
C SER A 96 12.06 -4.59 11.87
N VAL A 97 11.02 -3.92 12.39
CA VAL A 97 10.96 -3.43 13.77
C VAL A 97 10.21 -4.38 14.70
N LEU A 98 9.13 -5.01 14.24
CA LEU A 98 8.28 -5.88 15.06
C LEU A 98 9.05 -6.94 15.87
N PRO A 99 10.09 -7.61 15.33
CA PRO A 99 10.87 -8.58 16.11
C PRO A 99 11.71 -7.96 17.24
N GLN A 100 11.89 -6.64 17.25
CA GLN A 100 12.65 -5.90 18.25
C GLN A 100 11.77 -5.37 19.39
N LEU A 101 10.43 -5.41 19.19
CA LEU A 101 9.46 -4.92 20.16
C LEU A 101 8.97 -6.03 21.09
N PRO A 102 8.51 -5.68 22.31
CA PRO A 102 7.79 -6.62 23.16
C PRO A 102 6.52 -7.16 22.45
N PRO A 103 5.96 -8.30 22.92
CA PRO A 103 4.71 -8.81 22.38
C PRO A 103 3.59 -7.75 22.36
N ILE A 104 2.98 -7.54 21.20
CA ILE A 104 1.92 -6.56 21.00
C ILE A 104 0.56 -7.25 21.16
N ALA A 105 -0.26 -6.72 22.07
CA ALA A 105 -1.63 -7.21 22.29
C ALA A 105 -2.65 -6.53 21.36
N LEU A 106 -2.39 -5.26 20.99
CA LEU A 106 -3.24 -4.48 20.10
C LEU A 106 -2.40 -3.49 19.31
N GLY A 107 -2.61 -3.42 18.00
CA GLY A 107 -2.07 -2.39 17.11
C GLY A 107 -3.16 -1.39 16.72
N ILE A 108 -2.86 -0.10 16.84
CA ILE A 108 -3.67 0.99 16.29
C ILE A 108 -2.82 1.64 15.20
N VAL A 109 -3.27 1.50 13.96
CA VAL A 109 -2.58 2.05 12.78
C VAL A 109 -3.30 3.30 12.32
N GLY A 110 -2.57 4.40 12.24
CA GLY A 110 -3.09 5.69 11.83
C GLY A 110 -2.97 5.90 10.33
N GLU A 111 -4.10 5.95 9.65
CA GLU A 111 -4.26 6.17 8.21
C GLU A 111 -5.40 7.17 7.93
N PRO A 112 -5.51 7.77 6.73
CA PRO A 112 -6.59 8.70 6.39
C PRO A 112 -7.91 7.98 6.12
N THR A 113 -8.58 7.51 7.16
CA THR A 113 -9.83 6.74 7.12
C THR A 113 -11.09 7.59 7.38
N GLU A 114 -10.99 8.91 7.26
CA GLU A 114 -12.09 9.86 7.63
C GLU A 114 -12.56 9.67 9.07
N MET A 115 -11.67 9.30 9.99
CA MET A 115 -11.95 8.99 11.40
C MET A 115 -12.89 7.78 11.60
N GLN A 116 -13.03 6.92 10.58
CA GLN A 116 -13.76 5.67 10.70
C GLN A 116 -12.78 4.53 11.05
N PRO A 117 -13.07 3.72 12.07
CA PRO A 117 -12.23 2.56 12.37
C PRO A 117 -12.37 1.51 11.27
N ALA A 118 -11.27 1.18 10.60
CA ALA A 118 -11.16 0.02 9.71
C ALA A 118 -10.74 -1.19 10.54
N ILE A 119 -11.50 -2.28 10.48
CA ILE A 119 -11.25 -3.51 11.24
C ILE A 119 -10.84 -4.69 10.36
N ALA A 120 -10.86 -4.50 9.05
CA ALA A 120 -10.41 -5.47 8.05
C ALA A 120 -10.00 -4.75 6.77
N GLU A 121 -9.06 -5.34 6.05
CA GLU A 121 -8.55 -4.82 4.79
C GLU A 121 -8.39 -5.96 3.77
N LYS A 122 -8.55 -5.61 2.47
CA LYS A 122 -8.29 -6.55 1.39
C LYS A 122 -6.78 -6.77 1.24
N GLY A 123 -6.39 -8.03 1.05
CA GLY A 123 -5.02 -8.32 0.66
C GLY A 123 -4.68 -7.75 -0.71
N LEU A 124 -3.43 -7.38 -0.91
CA LEU A 124 -2.89 -6.90 -2.18
C LEU A 124 -1.94 -7.93 -2.78
N MET A 125 -2.16 -8.25 -4.07
CA MET A 125 -1.22 -8.99 -4.89
C MET A 125 -1.04 -8.24 -6.22
N VAL A 126 0.18 -8.04 -6.64
CA VAL A 126 0.51 -7.49 -7.95
C VAL A 126 1.10 -8.61 -8.80
N VAL A 127 0.55 -8.81 -9.99
CA VAL A 127 1.00 -9.85 -10.92
C VAL A 127 1.51 -9.19 -12.20
N ASP A 128 2.80 -9.40 -12.48
CA ASP A 128 3.43 -9.02 -13.73
C ASP A 128 3.33 -10.19 -14.72
N VAL A 129 2.69 -9.96 -15.86
CA VAL A 129 2.49 -10.96 -16.90
C VAL A 129 3.25 -10.58 -18.16
N THR A 130 3.94 -11.56 -18.75
CA THR A 130 4.68 -11.38 -20.00
C THR A 130 4.26 -12.44 -21.00
N ALA A 131 3.73 -12.03 -22.14
CA ALA A 131 3.48 -12.90 -23.28
C ALA A 131 4.62 -12.79 -24.29
N HIS A 132 5.06 -13.94 -24.77
CA HIS A 132 6.09 -14.05 -25.79
C HIS A 132 5.49 -14.47 -27.14
N GLY A 133 5.87 -13.76 -28.16
CA GLY A 133 5.55 -14.03 -29.56
C GLY A 133 6.79 -14.17 -30.42
N LYS A 134 6.70 -13.74 -31.66
CA LYS A 134 7.81 -13.71 -32.63
C LYS A 134 7.67 -12.46 -33.48
N ALA A 135 8.74 -11.66 -33.53
CA ALA A 135 8.79 -10.48 -34.37
C ALA A 135 8.66 -10.83 -35.88
N GLY A 136 8.04 -9.93 -36.64
CA GLY A 136 7.87 -10.06 -38.08
C GLY A 136 7.40 -8.74 -38.69
N HIS A 137 7.39 -8.66 -40.03
CA HIS A 137 6.89 -7.50 -40.72
C HIS A 137 5.36 -7.54 -40.77
N ALA A 138 4.70 -6.45 -40.32
CA ALA A 138 3.24 -6.42 -40.18
C ALA A 138 2.44 -6.65 -41.50
N ALA A 139 3.05 -6.36 -42.68
CA ALA A 139 2.43 -6.61 -43.98
C ALA A 139 2.67 -8.03 -44.53
N ARG A 140 3.30 -8.92 -43.78
CA ARG A 140 3.60 -10.30 -44.22
C ARG A 140 2.94 -11.29 -43.26
N ASN A 141 2.68 -12.51 -43.78
CA ASN A 141 2.17 -13.63 -42.97
C ASN A 141 3.32 -14.34 -42.21
N GLU A 142 4.07 -13.54 -41.42
CA GLU A 142 5.20 -14.01 -40.61
C GLU A 142 5.09 -13.38 -39.22
N GLY A 143 5.69 -14.02 -38.24
CA GLY A 143 5.62 -13.58 -36.86
C GLY A 143 4.45 -14.16 -36.07
N ASP A 144 4.44 -13.87 -34.78
CA ASP A 144 3.42 -14.30 -33.80
C ASP A 144 3.19 -13.13 -32.82
N ASN A 145 2.02 -12.51 -32.91
CA ASN A 145 1.77 -11.25 -32.25
C ASN A 145 1.50 -11.41 -30.77
N ALA A 146 2.44 -10.96 -29.92
CA ALA A 146 2.30 -11.01 -28.47
C ALA A 146 1.09 -10.22 -27.95
N ILE A 147 0.68 -9.13 -28.62
CA ILE A 147 -0.52 -8.38 -28.23
C ILE A 147 -1.77 -9.26 -28.34
N TYR A 148 -1.91 -10.03 -29.42
CA TYR A 148 -3.09 -10.87 -29.60
C TYR A 148 -3.19 -11.99 -28.55
N LYS A 149 -2.04 -12.51 -28.09
CA LYS A 149 -2.01 -13.48 -26.99
C LYS A 149 -2.54 -12.88 -25.71
N VAL A 150 -2.08 -11.68 -25.35
CA VAL A 150 -2.50 -11.02 -24.08
C VAL A 150 -3.97 -10.65 -24.05
N LEU A 151 -4.63 -10.45 -25.21
CA LEU A 151 -6.05 -10.09 -25.24
C LEU A 151 -6.93 -11.14 -24.57
N GLU A 152 -6.63 -12.42 -24.77
CA GLU A 152 -7.37 -13.53 -24.13
C GLU A 152 -7.09 -13.58 -22.62
N ASP A 153 -5.83 -13.38 -22.22
CA ASP A 153 -5.45 -13.34 -20.81
C ASP A 153 -6.13 -12.17 -20.09
N ILE A 154 -6.11 -10.96 -20.70
CA ILE A 154 -6.78 -9.78 -20.16
C ILE A 154 -8.29 -10.00 -20.05
N ARG A 155 -8.90 -10.65 -21.06
CA ARG A 155 -10.32 -11.01 -21.00
C ARG A 155 -10.60 -11.92 -19.82
N TRP A 156 -9.75 -12.91 -19.59
CA TRP A 156 -9.88 -13.82 -18.45
C TRP A 156 -9.79 -13.05 -17.12
N PHE A 157 -8.79 -12.21 -16.89
CA PHE A 157 -8.67 -11.39 -15.68
C PHE A 157 -9.88 -10.47 -15.46
N ARG A 158 -10.44 -9.93 -16.53
CA ARG A 158 -11.62 -9.06 -16.47
C ARG A 158 -12.88 -9.83 -16.09
N ASP A 159 -13.06 -11.03 -16.62
CA ASP A 159 -14.34 -11.75 -16.60
C ASP A 159 -14.39 -12.83 -15.52
N TYR A 160 -13.26 -13.36 -15.08
CA TYR A 160 -13.21 -14.37 -14.02
C TYR A 160 -13.73 -13.81 -12.69
N ARG A 161 -14.54 -14.63 -11.99
CA ARG A 161 -15.05 -14.33 -10.67
C ARG A 161 -14.70 -15.46 -9.72
N PHE A 162 -14.07 -15.09 -8.61
CA PHE A 162 -13.77 -16.02 -7.53
C PHE A 162 -15.07 -16.48 -6.86
N PRO A 163 -15.24 -17.79 -6.60
CA PRO A 163 -16.52 -18.33 -6.10
C PRO A 163 -16.82 -17.99 -4.63
N LYS A 164 -15.79 -17.64 -3.84
CA LYS A 164 -16.01 -17.27 -2.43
C LYS A 164 -16.02 -15.76 -2.30
N GLU A 165 -17.06 -15.25 -1.66
CA GLU A 165 -17.22 -13.82 -1.34
C GLU A 165 -17.24 -13.64 0.16
N SER A 166 -16.47 -12.66 0.64
CA SER A 166 -16.43 -12.30 2.06
C SER A 166 -17.67 -11.49 2.44
N PRO A 167 -18.34 -11.83 3.54
CA PRO A 167 -19.41 -10.98 4.07
C PRO A 167 -18.95 -9.58 4.50
N LEU A 168 -17.67 -9.43 4.85
CA LEU A 168 -17.08 -8.18 5.32
C LEU A 168 -16.40 -7.39 4.20
N LEU A 169 -15.55 -8.08 3.42
CA LEU A 169 -14.69 -7.45 2.39
C LEU A 169 -15.25 -7.56 0.96
N GLY A 170 -16.34 -8.33 0.78
CA GLY A 170 -16.93 -8.56 -0.55
C GLY A 170 -16.08 -9.47 -1.45
N PRO A 171 -16.29 -9.43 -2.77
CA PRO A 171 -15.59 -10.28 -3.73
C PRO A 171 -14.12 -9.90 -3.91
N VAL A 172 -13.31 -10.86 -4.36
CA VAL A 172 -11.98 -10.58 -4.91
C VAL A 172 -12.13 -9.72 -6.15
N LYS A 173 -11.29 -8.68 -6.26
CA LYS A 173 -11.26 -7.79 -7.43
C LYS A 173 -9.93 -7.91 -8.14
N MET A 174 -9.96 -8.10 -9.45
CA MET A 174 -8.80 -8.04 -10.32
C MET A 174 -8.93 -6.88 -11.31
N SER A 175 -7.86 -6.12 -11.52
CA SER A 175 -7.85 -4.99 -12.46
C SER A 175 -6.52 -4.98 -13.21
N VAL A 176 -6.58 -5.07 -14.54
CA VAL A 176 -5.40 -4.79 -15.36
C VAL A 176 -5.16 -3.28 -15.34
N THR A 177 -3.98 -2.87 -14.88
CA THR A 177 -3.67 -1.46 -14.63
C THR A 177 -2.63 -0.88 -15.59
N GLN A 178 -1.82 -1.73 -16.21
CA GLN A 178 -0.80 -1.33 -17.17
C GLN A 178 -0.72 -2.35 -18.30
N ILE A 179 -0.38 -1.88 -19.52
CA ILE A 179 -0.05 -2.73 -20.67
C ILE A 179 0.99 -2.02 -21.54
N ASN A 180 2.00 -2.76 -21.99
CA ASN A 180 3.07 -2.25 -22.85
C ASN A 180 3.42 -3.27 -23.94
N ALA A 181 3.50 -2.82 -25.20
CA ALA A 181 3.93 -3.63 -26.34
C ALA A 181 4.33 -2.77 -27.52
N GLY A 182 5.21 -3.33 -28.38
CA GLY A 182 5.57 -2.77 -29.67
C GLY A 182 6.46 -1.52 -29.58
N THR A 183 7.19 -1.26 -30.68
CA THR A 183 8.12 -0.15 -30.80
C THR A 183 7.95 0.61 -32.11
N GLN A 184 7.44 -0.05 -33.15
CA GLN A 184 7.26 0.51 -34.50
C GLN A 184 5.95 0.02 -35.11
N HIS A 185 5.29 0.87 -35.90
CA HIS A 185 3.98 0.57 -36.51
C HIS A 185 3.98 -0.59 -37.50
N ASN A 186 5.12 -0.93 -38.10
CA ASN A 186 5.29 -1.94 -39.13
C ASN A 186 5.95 -3.25 -38.62
N VAL A 187 6.15 -3.40 -37.30
CA VAL A 187 6.75 -4.58 -36.68
C VAL A 187 5.73 -5.25 -35.77
N ILE A 188 5.51 -6.56 -35.99
CA ILE A 188 4.73 -7.40 -35.07
C ILE A 188 5.51 -7.53 -33.77
N PRO A 189 4.95 -7.15 -32.61
CA PRO A 189 5.66 -7.26 -31.33
C PRO A 189 5.81 -8.72 -30.88
N ASP A 190 7.02 -9.05 -30.44
CA ASP A 190 7.39 -10.36 -29.89
C ASP A 190 7.24 -10.43 -28.37
N ILE A 191 7.02 -9.29 -27.72
CA ILE A 191 6.78 -9.19 -26.27
C ILE A 191 5.61 -8.23 -26.02
N CYS A 192 4.71 -8.63 -25.12
CA CYS A 192 3.70 -7.79 -24.51
C CYS A 192 3.67 -8.05 -23.02
N THR A 193 3.74 -7.01 -22.21
CA THR A 193 3.66 -7.07 -20.75
C THR A 193 2.43 -6.35 -20.24
N PHE A 194 1.81 -6.87 -19.18
CA PHE A 194 0.77 -6.16 -18.45
C PHE A 194 0.83 -6.44 -16.96
N VAL A 195 0.26 -5.55 -16.17
CA VAL A 195 0.24 -5.63 -14.71
C VAL A 195 -1.21 -5.77 -14.23
N VAL A 196 -1.43 -6.65 -13.27
CA VAL A 196 -2.74 -6.88 -12.63
C VAL A 196 -2.65 -6.55 -11.16
N ASP A 197 -3.48 -5.62 -10.68
CA ASP A 197 -3.76 -5.39 -9.26
C ASP A 197 -4.88 -6.35 -8.82
N ILE A 198 -4.61 -7.16 -7.80
CA ILE A 198 -5.56 -8.13 -7.24
C ILE A 198 -5.81 -7.78 -5.78
N ARG A 199 -7.07 -7.55 -5.44
CA ARG A 199 -7.52 -7.29 -4.07
C ARG A 199 -8.26 -8.52 -3.56
N SER A 200 -7.56 -9.32 -2.74
CA SER A 200 -8.09 -10.56 -2.17
C SER A 200 -8.90 -10.32 -0.90
N ASN A 201 -9.59 -11.33 -0.42
CA ASN A 201 -10.29 -11.33 0.85
C ASN A 201 -9.86 -12.54 1.69
N GLU A 202 -10.30 -12.62 2.94
CA GLU A 202 -9.92 -13.66 3.91
C GLU A 202 -10.37 -15.09 3.53
N CYS A 203 -11.17 -15.24 2.48
CA CYS A 203 -11.55 -16.56 1.96
C CYS A 203 -10.46 -17.22 1.12
N TYR A 204 -9.40 -16.44 0.78
CA TYR A 204 -8.27 -16.85 -0.06
C TYR A 204 -6.97 -16.39 0.61
N SER A 205 -6.20 -17.35 1.08
CA SER A 205 -4.85 -17.17 1.67
C SER A 205 -3.78 -17.55 0.65
#